data_5ca07433c0755c8b2576021674f89ae9
#
_entry.id   5ca07433c0755c8b2576021674f89ae9
#
_cell.length_a   1.000
_cell.length_b   1.000
_cell.length_c   1.000
_cell.angle_alpha   90.00
_cell.angle_beta   90.00
_cell.angle_gamma   90.00
#
_symmetry.space_group_name_H-M   'P 1'
#
loop_
_entity.id
_entity.type
_entity.pdbx_description
1 polymer ?
#
loop_
_entity_poly.entity_id
_entity_poly.type
_entity_poly.pdbx_seq_one_letter_code
_entity_poly.pdbx_strand_id
1 'polypeptide(L)'
;YYTTLFFNQDGFDIITDSDSNENALPYVILRDNASFSGYIGPKNYQDLSNISSDLGDVVEYGVITFFAKPLFLLLEWLFDIFSNWGWAIIALTLIVRILLYPLTYKGMVSMQKLKDLSPKLKEIQTKYKGDSQKLQLHMMELYKKHNVNPMGGCLPLLLQIPVFFAIYRVLYNAVELKDSAWLFWIQDLSAMDPYFILPILMGATMYLQQHLSPATFNDPTQEKIFKLLPVFFTIFLITFPAGLILYWTVNNIFSIIQQVIINKVMQNKKLEK
;
A
#
# COMPACT_ATOMS: atom_id res chain seq x y z
N TYR A 1 -15.34 -11.11 -7.76
CA TYR A 1 -14.56 -12.07 -8.57
C TYR A 1 -15.31 -12.56 -9.82
N TYR A 2 -16.64 -12.52 -9.88
CA TYR A 2 -17.42 -12.96 -11.02
C TYR A 2 -18.26 -11.82 -11.58
N THR A 3 -18.53 -11.87 -12.87
CA THR A 3 -19.36 -10.87 -13.56
C THR A 3 -20.26 -11.53 -14.58
N THR A 4 -21.39 -10.86 -14.86
CA THR A 4 -22.26 -11.15 -15.97
C THR A 4 -22.26 -9.90 -16.85
N LEU A 5 -21.88 -10.05 -18.11
CA LEU A 5 -21.77 -8.98 -19.08
C LEU A 5 -22.59 -9.32 -20.31
N PHE A 6 -23.25 -8.31 -20.87
CA PHE A 6 -23.86 -8.36 -22.19
C PHE A 6 -23.18 -7.31 -23.05
N PHE A 7 -22.74 -7.68 -24.23
CA PHE A 7 -22.04 -6.77 -25.14
C PHE A 7 -22.39 -7.03 -26.60
N ASN A 8 -22.28 -5.99 -27.41
CA ASN A 8 -22.47 -6.04 -28.86
C ASN A 8 -21.42 -5.11 -29.51
N GLN A 9 -20.94 -5.48 -30.69
CA GLN A 9 -19.99 -4.65 -31.45
C GLN A 9 -20.62 -3.36 -31.97
N ASP A 10 -21.95 -3.37 -32.24
CA ASP A 10 -22.67 -2.22 -32.75
C ASP A 10 -23.26 -1.30 -31.67
N GLY A 11 -23.05 -1.64 -30.39
CA GLY A 11 -23.65 -0.96 -29.26
C GLY A 11 -25.13 -1.26 -29.07
N PHE A 12 -25.65 -1.02 -27.89
CA PHE A 12 -27.10 -1.07 -27.61
C PHE A 12 -27.43 -0.02 -26.53
N ASP A 13 -28.66 0.48 -26.58
CA ASP A 13 -29.17 1.42 -25.60
C ASP A 13 -29.47 0.67 -24.28
N ILE A 14 -28.79 1.01 -23.20
CA ILE A 14 -29.15 0.53 -21.87
C ILE A 14 -30.12 1.51 -21.26
N ILE A 15 -31.34 1.06 -21.02
CA ILE A 15 -32.32 1.83 -20.26
C ILE A 15 -32.37 1.27 -18.85
N THR A 16 -31.96 2.10 -17.89
CA THR A 16 -32.23 1.83 -16.48
C THR A 16 -33.52 2.51 -16.12
N ASP A 17 -34.59 1.77 -15.99
CA ASP A 17 -35.85 2.29 -15.45
C ASP A 17 -35.74 2.21 -13.91
N SER A 18 -35.78 3.35 -13.26
CA SER A 18 -35.99 3.45 -11.83
C SER A 18 -37.47 3.52 -11.57
N ASP A 19 -38.17 2.39 -11.68
CA ASP A 19 -39.51 2.32 -11.11
C ASP A 19 -39.43 2.56 -9.59
N SER A 20 -40.41 3.28 -9.06
CA SER A 20 -40.48 3.75 -7.67
C SER A 20 -40.48 2.65 -6.58
N ASN A 21 -40.25 1.41 -6.97
CA ASN A 21 -40.06 0.27 -6.11
C ASN A 21 -38.55 0.01 -5.91
N GLU A 22 -38.08 0.05 -4.68
CA GLU A 22 -36.69 -0.18 -4.24
C GLU A 22 -36.04 -1.50 -4.73
N ASN A 23 -36.76 -2.32 -5.51
CA ASN A 23 -36.32 -3.62 -6.03
C ASN A 23 -36.29 -3.71 -7.55
N ALA A 24 -36.32 -2.59 -8.29
CA ALA A 24 -36.23 -2.62 -9.73
C ALA A 24 -34.83 -3.08 -10.20
N LEU A 25 -34.78 -4.24 -10.83
CA LEU A 25 -33.53 -4.74 -11.45
C LEU A 25 -33.32 -3.99 -12.76
N PRO A 26 -32.07 -3.58 -13.07
CA PRO A 26 -31.75 -3.00 -14.36
C PRO A 26 -32.04 -4.01 -15.48
N TYR A 27 -32.72 -3.57 -16.52
CA TYR A 27 -33.00 -4.39 -17.70
C TYR A 27 -32.48 -3.73 -18.97
N VAL A 28 -32.16 -4.55 -19.94
CA VAL A 28 -31.68 -4.13 -21.25
C VAL A 28 -32.81 -4.32 -22.24
N ILE A 29 -33.19 -3.25 -22.92
CA ILE A 29 -34.16 -3.31 -24.03
C ILE A 29 -33.39 -3.48 -25.33
N LEU A 30 -33.59 -4.61 -26.00
CA LEU A 30 -33.06 -4.86 -27.33
C LEU A 30 -34.07 -4.41 -28.35
N ARG A 31 -33.62 -3.59 -29.32
CA ARG A 31 -34.45 -3.26 -30.52
C ARG A 31 -34.44 -4.46 -31.46
N ASP A 32 -35.47 -4.57 -32.28
CA ASP A 32 -35.69 -5.69 -33.22
C ASP A 32 -34.41 -6.12 -33.95
N ASN A 33 -34.11 -7.43 -33.90
CA ASN A 33 -32.98 -8.11 -34.54
C ASN A 33 -31.56 -7.77 -33.97
N ALA A 34 -31.44 -7.23 -32.76
CA ALA A 34 -30.14 -7.06 -32.16
C ALA A 34 -29.57 -8.42 -31.72
N SER A 35 -28.40 -8.78 -32.25
CA SER A 35 -27.59 -9.88 -31.70
C SER A 35 -26.73 -9.35 -30.58
N PHE A 36 -26.67 -10.05 -29.45
CA PHE A 36 -25.76 -9.73 -28.37
C PHE A 36 -25.01 -10.97 -27.92
N SER A 37 -23.84 -10.77 -27.42
CA SER A 37 -23.04 -11.81 -26.76
C SER A 37 -23.11 -11.63 -25.24
N GLY A 38 -23.12 -12.75 -24.53
CA GLY A 38 -23.11 -12.76 -23.07
C GLY A 38 -21.85 -13.44 -22.55
N TYR A 39 -21.26 -12.89 -21.49
CA TYR A 39 -20.19 -13.49 -20.73
C TYR A 39 -20.65 -13.65 -19.29
N ILE A 40 -20.51 -14.86 -18.76
CA ILE A 40 -20.74 -15.18 -17.35
C ILE A 40 -19.50 -15.92 -16.86
N GLY A 41 -18.73 -15.29 -15.99
CA GLY A 41 -17.49 -15.89 -15.56
C GLY A 41 -16.68 -15.01 -14.61
N PRO A 42 -15.44 -15.45 -14.29
CA PRO A 42 -14.54 -14.68 -13.45
C PRO A 42 -14.12 -13.37 -14.13
N LYS A 43 -13.90 -12.32 -13.35
CA LYS A 43 -13.36 -11.03 -13.84
C LYS A 43 -11.85 -11.12 -14.12
N ASN A 44 -11.45 -12.06 -14.98
CA ASN A 44 -10.07 -12.17 -15.43
C ASN A 44 -9.80 -11.11 -16.50
N TYR A 45 -8.76 -10.28 -16.28
CA TYR A 45 -8.44 -9.18 -17.19
C TYR A 45 -8.06 -9.67 -18.59
N GLN A 46 -7.26 -10.73 -18.68
CA GLN A 46 -6.81 -11.26 -19.98
C GLN A 46 -7.96 -11.86 -20.76
N ASP A 47 -8.81 -12.69 -20.12
CA ASP A 47 -9.96 -13.29 -20.78
C ASP A 47 -10.92 -12.25 -21.30
N LEU A 48 -11.23 -11.24 -20.49
CA LEU A 48 -12.13 -10.15 -20.88
C LEU A 48 -11.53 -9.28 -22.00
N SER A 49 -10.23 -8.95 -21.92
CA SER A 49 -9.54 -8.15 -22.94
C SER A 49 -9.39 -8.89 -24.27
N ASN A 50 -9.30 -10.23 -24.25
CA ASN A 50 -9.28 -11.06 -25.47
C ASN A 50 -10.64 -11.09 -26.19
N ILE A 51 -11.75 -10.92 -25.46
CA ILE A 51 -13.09 -10.83 -26.04
C ILE A 51 -13.29 -9.44 -26.68
N SER A 52 -12.99 -8.38 -25.94
CA SER A 52 -12.98 -6.99 -26.41
C SER A 52 -12.08 -6.14 -25.51
N SER A 53 -11.32 -5.20 -26.11
CA SER A 53 -10.44 -4.28 -25.34
C SER A 53 -11.18 -3.53 -24.24
N ASP A 54 -12.43 -3.16 -24.49
CA ASP A 54 -13.26 -2.38 -23.56
C ASP A 54 -13.73 -3.21 -22.36
N LEU A 55 -13.84 -4.53 -22.52
CA LEU A 55 -14.26 -5.43 -21.44
C LEU A 55 -13.17 -5.60 -20.36
N GLY A 56 -11.91 -5.32 -20.70
CA GLY A 56 -10.83 -5.26 -19.70
C GLY A 56 -11.07 -4.17 -18.65
N ASP A 57 -11.77 -3.10 -18.98
CA ASP A 57 -12.08 -2.01 -18.06
C ASP A 57 -13.15 -2.37 -17.02
N VAL A 58 -13.85 -3.50 -17.18
CA VAL A 58 -14.76 -4.07 -16.17
C VAL A 58 -14.01 -4.45 -14.88
N VAL A 59 -12.70 -4.68 -14.99
CA VAL A 59 -11.84 -4.85 -13.81
C VAL A 59 -11.53 -3.47 -13.22
N GLU A 60 -12.47 -2.97 -12.43
CA GLU A 60 -12.40 -1.62 -11.85
C GLU A 60 -11.38 -1.54 -10.71
N TYR A 61 -10.41 -0.65 -10.85
CA TYR A 61 -9.51 -0.25 -9.77
C TYR A 61 -9.92 1.08 -9.11
N GLY A 62 -11.07 1.68 -9.55
CA GLY A 62 -11.59 2.94 -9.04
C GLY A 62 -10.70 4.14 -9.38
N VAL A 63 -10.71 5.17 -8.53
CA VAL A 63 -9.95 6.42 -8.74
C VAL A 63 -8.44 6.19 -8.91
N ILE A 64 -7.93 5.04 -8.45
CA ILE A 64 -6.49 4.71 -8.45
C ILE A 64 -6.10 3.86 -9.67
N THR A 65 -6.98 3.68 -10.65
CA THR A 65 -6.75 2.87 -11.87
C THR A 65 -5.43 3.23 -12.56
N PHE A 66 -5.08 4.52 -12.63
CA PHE A 66 -3.83 4.97 -13.22
C PHE A 66 -2.58 4.32 -12.62
N PHE A 67 -2.60 4.07 -11.31
CA PHE A 67 -1.49 3.39 -10.61
C PHE A 67 -1.70 1.87 -10.54
N ALA A 68 -2.93 1.42 -10.36
CA ALA A 68 -3.24 0.02 -10.13
C ALA A 68 -3.07 -0.83 -11.40
N LYS A 69 -3.52 -0.35 -12.57
CA LYS A 69 -3.44 -1.09 -13.86
C LYS A 69 -1.99 -1.43 -14.24
N PRO A 70 -1.02 -0.48 -14.24
CA PRO A 70 0.39 -0.81 -14.50
C PRO A 70 0.99 -1.80 -13.48
N LEU A 71 0.60 -1.69 -12.21
CA LEU A 71 1.08 -2.62 -11.17
C LEU A 71 0.50 -4.02 -11.38
N PHE A 72 -0.74 -4.14 -11.81
CA PHE A 72 -1.36 -5.42 -12.13
C PHE A 72 -0.67 -6.09 -13.33
N LEU A 73 -0.47 -5.36 -14.43
CA LEU A 73 0.24 -5.88 -15.60
C LEU A 73 1.68 -6.30 -15.27
N LEU A 74 2.36 -5.54 -14.41
CA LEU A 74 3.68 -5.93 -13.93
C LEU A 74 3.62 -7.18 -13.05
N LEU A 75 2.59 -7.34 -12.22
CA LEU A 75 2.38 -8.50 -11.38
C LEU A 75 2.14 -9.77 -12.25
N GLU A 76 1.30 -9.67 -13.29
CA GLU A 76 1.08 -10.76 -14.26
C GLU A 76 2.38 -11.15 -14.96
N TRP A 77 3.13 -10.18 -15.49
CA TRP A 77 4.42 -10.43 -16.12
C TRP A 77 5.42 -11.13 -15.18
N LEU A 78 5.41 -10.75 -13.89
CA LEU A 78 6.24 -11.42 -12.88
C LEU A 78 5.73 -12.85 -12.59
N PHE A 79 4.43 -13.06 -12.64
CA PHE A 79 3.87 -14.41 -12.51
C PHE A 79 4.32 -15.31 -13.66
N ASP A 80 4.37 -14.82 -14.88
CA ASP A 80 4.88 -15.59 -16.04
C ASP A 80 6.32 -16.04 -15.84
N ILE A 81 7.13 -15.24 -15.13
CA ILE A 81 8.52 -15.58 -14.82
C ILE A 81 8.62 -16.60 -13.67
N PHE A 82 7.89 -16.36 -12.58
CA PHE A 82 8.04 -17.16 -11.35
C PHE A 82 7.07 -18.33 -11.26
N SER A 83 6.01 -18.33 -12.08
CA SER A 83 4.90 -19.31 -12.04
C SER A 83 4.29 -19.48 -10.64
N ASN A 84 4.39 -18.43 -9.81
CA ASN A 84 3.86 -18.40 -8.45
C ASN A 84 3.55 -16.97 -8.02
N TRP A 85 2.31 -16.72 -7.64
CA TRP A 85 1.83 -15.38 -7.28
C TRP A 85 2.51 -14.80 -6.04
N GLY A 86 2.85 -15.62 -5.05
CA GLY A 86 3.54 -15.13 -3.85
C GLY A 86 4.95 -14.60 -4.16
N TRP A 87 5.70 -15.28 -5.01
CA TRP A 87 7.00 -14.79 -5.48
C TRP A 87 6.86 -13.57 -6.39
N ALA A 88 5.82 -13.52 -7.20
CA ALA A 88 5.50 -12.35 -8.03
C ALA A 88 5.20 -11.11 -7.14
N ILE A 89 4.45 -11.26 -6.04
CA ILE A 89 4.18 -10.19 -5.07
C ILE A 89 5.48 -9.70 -4.42
N ILE A 90 6.39 -10.61 -4.05
CA ILE A 90 7.69 -10.25 -3.45
C ILE A 90 8.53 -9.46 -4.46
N ALA A 91 8.62 -9.95 -5.70
CA ALA A 91 9.37 -9.28 -6.76
C ALA A 91 8.78 -7.91 -7.12
N LEU A 92 7.45 -7.80 -7.25
CA LEU A 92 6.75 -6.52 -7.42
C LEU A 92 7.10 -5.54 -6.32
N THR A 93 7.06 -5.99 -5.06
CA THR A 93 7.41 -5.16 -3.90
C THR A 93 8.84 -4.62 -4.01
N LEU A 94 9.79 -5.48 -4.40
CA LEU A 94 11.18 -5.09 -4.58
C LEU A 94 11.35 -4.06 -5.71
N ILE A 95 10.71 -4.26 -6.86
CA ILE A 95 10.77 -3.34 -8.00
C ILE A 95 10.22 -1.96 -7.59
N VAL A 96 9.04 -1.92 -6.98
CA VAL A 96 8.43 -0.67 -6.51
C VAL A 96 9.35 0.03 -5.49
N ARG A 97 9.98 -0.72 -4.59
CA ARG A 97 10.94 -0.18 -3.62
C ARG A 97 12.19 0.39 -4.28
N ILE A 98 12.73 -0.24 -5.31
CA ILE A 98 13.89 0.25 -6.06
C ILE A 98 13.51 1.55 -6.80
N LEU A 99 12.36 1.59 -7.44
CA LEU A 99 11.87 2.80 -8.14
C LEU A 99 11.69 3.98 -7.18
N LEU A 100 11.16 3.73 -5.99
CA LEU A 100 10.91 4.75 -4.98
C LEU A 100 12.13 5.03 -4.07
N TYR A 101 13.24 4.29 -4.27
CA TYR A 101 14.44 4.40 -3.43
C TYR A 101 14.97 5.84 -3.30
N PRO A 102 15.15 6.63 -4.38
CA PRO A 102 15.72 7.97 -4.25
C PRO A 102 14.87 8.90 -3.38
N LEU A 103 13.56 8.70 -3.39
CA LEU A 103 12.62 9.52 -2.63
C LEU A 103 12.57 9.07 -1.15
N THR A 104 12.50 7.76 -0.91
CA THR A 104 12.53 7.19 0.46
C THR A 104 13.87 7.43 1.14
N TYR A 105 14.99 7.38 0.40
CA TYR A 105 16.32 7.71 0.92
C TYR A 105 16.37 9.13 1.49
N LYS A 106 15.88 10.14 0.73
CA LYS A 106 15.83 11.53 1.21
C LYS A 106 15.02 11.68 2.50
N GLY A 107 13.88 11.00 2.57
CA GLY A 107 13.04 10.97 3.77
C GLY A 107 13.75 10.37 4.98
N MET A 108 14.37 9.20 4.81
CA MET A 108 15.10 8.50 5.88
C MET A 108 16.33 9.29 6.38
N VAL A 109 17.07 9.93 5.47
CA VAL A 109 18.19 10.82 5.86
C VAL A 109 17.68 12.03 6.64
N SER A 110 16.54 12.62 6.25
CA SER A 110 15.92 13.71 7.00
C SER A 110 15.50 13.27 8.41
N MET A 111 14.88 12.07 8.53
CA MET A 111 14.56 11.50 9.85
C MET A 111 15.80 11.31 10.73
N GLN A 112 16.89 10.80 10.18
CA GLN A 112 18.12 10.60 10.94
C GLN A 112 18.70 11.94 11.44
N LYS A 113 18.66 13.00 10.62
CA LYS A 113 19.06 14.35 11.07
C LYS A 113 18.15 14.88 12.18
N LEU A 114 16.85 14.61 12.12
CA LEU A 114 15.92 14.96 13.20
C LEU A 114 16.26 14.24 14.51
N LYS A 115 16.64 12.95 14.44
CA LYS A 115 17.10 12.19 15.60
C LYS A 115 18.30 12.86 16.26
N ASP A 116 19.26 13.31 15.47
CA ASP A 116 20.46 13.99 15.98
C ASP A 116 20.12 15.31 16.68
N LEU A 117 19.02 15.96 16.31
CA LEU A 117 18.53 17.17 16.95
C LEU A 117 17.61 16.89 18.16
N SER A 118 17.22 15.64 18.39
CA SER A 118 16.29 15.24 19.46
C SER A 118 16.67 15.78 20.85
N PRO A 119 17.96 15.78 21.32
CA PRO A 119 18.31 16.36 22.62
C PRO A 119 18.01 17.85 22.68
N LYS A 120 18.37 18.63 21.64
CA LYS A 120 18.10 20.08 21.58
C LYS A 120 16.60 20.39 21.51
N LEU A 121 15.83 19.54 20.82
CA LEU A 121 14.37 19.64 20.77
C LEU A 121 13.74 19.45 22.15
N LYS A 122 14.23 18.47 22.92
CA LYS A 122 13.77 18.25 24.29
C LYS A 122 14.08 19.42 25.23
N GLU A 123 15.25 20.04 25.08
CA GLU A 123 15.60 21.25 25.84
C GLU A 123 14.62 22.39 25.55
N ILE A 124 14.30 22.63 24.26
CA ILE A 124 13.33 23.67 23.86
C ILE A 124 11.94 23.33 24.41
N GLN A 125 11.51 22.06 24.32
CA GLN A 125 10.23 21.61 24.86
C GLN A 125 10.12 21.83 26.38
N THR A 126 11.19 21.53 27.10
CA THR A 126 11.22 21.72 28.56
C THR A 126 11.22 23.20 28.92
N LYS A 127 12.01 24.03 28.21
CA LYS A 127 12.17 25.46 28.45
C LYS A 127 10.90 26.27 28.19
N TYR A 128 10.14 25.90 27.15
CA TYR A 128 8.93 26.63 26.73
C TYR A 128 7.65 25.83 27.00
N LYS A 129 7.68 24.94 27.98
CA LYS A 129 6.51 24.15 28.42
C LYS A 129 5.41 25.11 28.89
N GLY A 130 4.26 25.07 28.24
CA GLY A 130 3.10 25.95 28.52
C GLY A 130 2.95 27.15 27.59
N ASP A 131 3.97 27.51 26.81
CA ASP A 131 3.89 28.56 25.78
C ASP A 131 4.02 27.94 24.37
N SER A 132 2.90 27.52 23.81
CA SER A 132 2.86 26.81 22.51
C SER A 132 3.40 27.67 21.36
N GLN A 133 3.22 28.99 21.41
CA GLN A 133 3.69 29.89 20.35
C GLN A 133 5.21 29.99 20.33
N LYS A 134 5.84 30.23 21.50
CA LYS A 134 7.31 30.27 21.62
C LYS A 134 7.94 28.92 21.35
N LEU A 135 7.31 27.83 21.81
CA LEU A 135 7.76 26.48 21.52
C LEU A 135 7.87 26.25 20.01
N GLN A 136 6.79 26.53 19.27
CA GLN A 136 6.74 26.34 17.83
C GLN A 136 7.76 27.23 17.10
N LEU A 137 7.90 28.49 17.51
CA LEU A 137 8.84 29.42 16.91
C LEU A 137 10.29 28.95 17.05
N HIS A 138 10.73 28.57 18.26
CA HIS A 138 12.09 28.12 18.50
C HIS A 138 12.39 26.74 17.90
N MET A 139 11.38 25.85 17.80
CA MET A 139 11.53 24.60 17.06
C MET A 139 11.75 24.86 15.56
N MET A 140 10.97 25.78 14.94
CA MET A 140 11.16 26.15 13.55
C MET A 140 12.51 26.83 13.28
N GLU A 141 12.98 27.66 14.18
CA GLU A 141 14.34 28.26 14.12
C GLU A 141 15.41 27.19 14.16
N LEU A 142 15.28 26.21 15.07
CA LEU A 142 16.23 25.09 15.18
C LEU A 142 16.28 24.27 13.88
N TYR A 143 15.12 23.96 13.30
CA TYR A 143 15.04 23.23 12.02
C TYR A 143 15.68 24.00 10.87
N LYS A 144 15.39 25.33 10.76
CA LYS A 144 16.00 26.21 9.75
C LYS A 144 17.52 26.29 9.92
N LYS A 145 18.00 26.49 11.15
CA LYS A 145 19.44 26.60 11.46
C LYS A 145 20.23 25.33 11.06
N HIS A 146 19.61 24.15 11.15
CA HIS A 146 20.24 22.89 10.82
C HIS A 146 19.87 22.35 9.43
N ASN A 147 19.14 23.12 8.61
CA ASN A 147 18.66 22.70 7.29
C ASN A 147 17.93 21.35 7.32
N VAL A 148 17.05 21.15 8.30
CA VAL A 148 16.28 19.93 8.48
C VAL A 148 14.80 20.22 8.25
N ASN A 149 14.18 19.43 7.38
CA ASN A 149 12.75 19.53 7.14
C ASN A 149 12.00 18.53 8.03
N PRO A 150 11.18 18.95 8.98
CA PRO A 150 10.39 18.05 9.83
C PRO A 150 9.40 17.20 9.03
N MET A 151 8.90 17.71 7.88
CA MET A 151 8.02 16.95 6.98
C MET A 151 8.75 15.81 6.24
N GLY A 152 10.08 15.87 6.16
CA GLY A 152 10.87 14.81 5.53
C GLY A 152 10.72 13.44 6.22
N GLY A 153 10.39 13.43 7.51
CA GLY A 153 10.17 12.20 8.28
C GLY A 153 8.88 11.47 7.94
N CYS A 154 7.82 12.18 7.57
CA CYS A 154 6.54 11.58 7.19
C CYS A 154 6.47 11.26 5.67
N LEU A 155 7.42 11.74 4.86
CA LEU A 155 7.44 11.54 3.41
C LEU A 155 7.36 10.07 2.99
N PRO A 156 8.12 9.13 3.60
CA PRO A 156 7.99 7.71 3.27
C PRO A 156 6.58 7.17 3.51
N LEU A 157 5.94 7.59 4.61
CA LEU A 157 4.57 7.17 4.94
C LEU A 157 3.55 7.74 3.96
N LEU A 158 3.64 9.04 3.64
CA LEU A 158 2.75 9.69 2.66
C LEU A 158 2.86 9.06 1.27
N LEU A 159 4.07 8.69 0.86
CA LEU A 159 4.31 7.99 -0.41
C LEU A 159 3.76 6.55 -0.39
N GLN A 160 3.81 5.91 0.76
CA GLN A 160 3.35 4.54 0.94
C GLN A 160 1.83 4.41 0.80
N ILE A 161 1.05 5.44 1.20
CA ILE A 161 -0.42 5.40 1.19
C ILE A 161 -0.98 5.16 -0.23
N PRO A 162 -0.65 5.94 -1.27
CA PRO A 162 -1.13 5.67 -2.63
C PRO A 162 -0.69 4.30 -3.17
N VAL A 163 0.56 3.91 -2.90
CA VAL A 163 1.09 2.61 -3.32
C VAL A 163 0.35 1.47 -2.63
N PHE A 164 0.09 1.60 -1.33
CA PHE A 164 -0.67 0.63 -0.57
C PHE A 164 -2.08 0.46 -1.14
N PHE A 165 -2.81 1.56 -1.36
CA PHE A 165 -4.15 1.47 -1.93
C PHE A 165 -4.17 0.89 -3.35
N ALA A 166 -3.17 1.21 -4.17
CA ALA A 166 -3.06 0.64 -5.51
C ALA A 166 -2.85 -0.88 -5.45
N ILE A 167 -1.91 -1.35 -4.64
CA ILE A 167 -1.63 -2.79 -4.47
C ILE A 167 -2.80 -3.50 -3.77
N TYR A 168 -3.42 -2.87 -2.77
CA TYR A 168 -4.63 -3.40 -2.15
C TYR A 168 -5.72 -3.65 -3.19
N ARG A 169 -5.99 -2.67 -4.07
CA ARG A 169 -6.98 -2.81 -5.16
C ARG A 169 -6.60 -3.91 -6.14
N VAL A 170 -5.33 -4.00 -6.52
CA VAL A 170 -4.82 -5.06 -7.39
C VAL A 170 -5.06 -6.43 -6.74
N LEU A 171 -4.55 -6.65 -5.53
CA LEU A 171 -4.62 -7.97 -4.89
C LEU A 171 -6.04 -8.35 -4.45
N TYR A 172 -6.88 -7.36 -4.09
CA TYR A 172 -8.26 -7.62 -3.71
C TYR A 172 -9.15 -8.00 -4.90
N ASN A 173 -8.90 -7.42 -6.08
CA ASN A 173 -9.70 -7.66 -7.28
C ASN A 173 -9.12 -8.78 -8.16
N ALA A 174 -7.86 -9.17 -7.97
CA ALA A 174 -7.23 -10.22 -8.75
C ALA A 174 -7.88 -11.59 -8.46
N VAL A 175 -8.70 -12.04 -9.39
CA VAL A 175 -9.33 -13.38 -9.33
C VAL A 175 -8.28 -14.49 -9.44
N GLU A 176 -7.15 -14.17 -10.04
CA GLU A 176 -6.00 -15.04 -10.29
C GLU A 176 -5.31 -15.49 -8.98
N LEU A 177 -5.48 -14.73 -7.90
CA LEU A 177 -4.94 -15.08 -6.59
C LEU A 177 -5.80 -16.09 -5.83
N LYS A 178 -7.04 -16.32 -6.30
CA LYS A 178 -7.95 -17.27 -5.68
C LYS A 178 -7.44 -18.69 -5.87
N ASP A 179 -7.44 -19.45 -4.78
CA ASP A 179 -6.92 -20.83 -4.73
C ASP A 179 -5.44 -20.94 -5.17
N SER A 180 -4.69 -19.82 -5.15
CA SER A 180 -3.27 -19.77 -5.50
C SER A 180 -2.40 -19.92 -4.27
N ALA A 181 -1.70 -21.06 -4.18
CA ALA A 181 -0.78 -21.34 -3.08
C ALA A 181 0.53 -20.54 -3.24
N TRP A 182 1.15 -20.18 -2.10
CA TRP A 182 2.50 -19.64 -2.07
C TRP A 182 3.50 -20.66 -1.51
N LEU A 183 3.67 -20.70 -0.21
CA LEU A 183 4.60 -21.60 0.48
C LEU A 183 3.97 -22.16 1.76
N PHE A 184 4.37 -23.39 2.10
CA PHE A 184 4.01 -24.08 3.35
C PHE A 184 2.49 -24.11 3.59
N TRP A 185 2.03 -23.32 4.55
CA TRP A 185 0.63 -23.30 5.01
C TRP A 185 -0.26 -22.33 4.22
N ILE A 186 0.30 -21.46 3.41
CA ILE A 186 -0.49 -20.53 2.58
C ILE A 186 -0.89 -21.23 1.31
N GLN A 187 -2.14 -21.72 1.29
CA GLN A 187 -2.72 -22.45 0.16
C GLN A 187 -3.57 -21.54 -0.75
N ASP A 188 -3.98 -20.37 -0.24
CA ASP A 188 -4.76 -19.38 -0.96
C ASP A 188 -4.34 -17.97 -0.54
N LEU A 189 -3.76 -17.22 -1.49
CA LEU A 189 -3.32 -15.85 -1.27
C LEU A 189 -4.47 -14.85 -1.19
N SER A 190 -5.66 -15.21 -1.69
CA SER A 190 -6.86 -14.39 -1.61
C SER A 190 -7.62 -14.56 -0.28
N ALA A 191 -7.36 -15.65 0.44
CA ALA A 191 -7.93 -15.92 1.76
C ALA A 191 -7.03 -15.39 2.90
N MET A 192 -7.58 -15.34 4.10
CA MET A 192 -6.78 -15.02 5.30
C MET A 192 -5.82 -16.14 5.65
N ASP A 193 -4.69 -15.80 6.28
CA ASP A 193 -3.73 -16.77 6.80
C ASP A 193 -4.37 -17.63 7.91
N PRO A 194 -4.54 -18.95 7.72
CA PRO A 194 -5.24 -19.80 8.67
C PRO A 194 -4.54 -19.94 10.03
N TYR A 195 -3.22 -19.71 10.08
CA TYR A 195 -2.44 -19.78 11.31
C TYR A 195 -2.02 -18.42 11.86
N PHE A 196 -2.40 -17.33 11.21
CA PHE A 196 -2.07 -15.95 11.59
C PHE A 196 -0.56 -15.65 11.71
N ILE A 197 0.28 -16.49 11.10
CA ILE A 197 1.74 -16.35 11.14
C ILE A 197 2.16 -15.09 10.38
N LEU A 198 1.63 -14.86 9.17
CA LEU A 198 1.95 -13.66 8.39
C LEU A 198 1.52 -12.37 9.09
N PRO A 199 0.31 -12.22 9.65
CA PRO A 199 -0.06 -11.04 10.44
C PRO A 199 0.86 -10.78 11.64
N ILE A 200 1.26 -11.84 12.36
CA ILE A 200 2.20 -11.72 13.48
C ILE A 200 3.57 -11.26 12.99
N LEU A 201 4.10 -11.85 11.92
CA LEU A 201 5.36 -11.42 11.31
C LEU A 201 5.29 -9.98 10.80
N MET A 202 4.17 -9.58 10.20
CA MET A 202 3.92 -8.20 9.78
C MET A 202 4.01 -7.26 10.99
N GLY A 203 3.30 -7.56 12.08
CA GLY A 203 3.33 -6.76 13.29
C GLY A 203 4.72 -6.68 13.93
N ALA A 204 5.44 -7.79 13.98
CA ALA A 204 6.81 -7.84 14.50
C ALA A 204 7.77 -6.99 13.63
N THR A 205 7.66 -7.09 12.31
CA THR A 205 8.46 -6.27 11.38
C THR A 205 8.09 -4.79 11.44
N MET A 206 6.81 -4.44 11.62
CA MET A 206 6.37 -3.06 11.86
C MET A 206 6.96 -2.51 13.16
N TYR A 207 6.89 -3.27 14.24
CA TYR A 207 7.47 -2.88 15.52
C TYR A 207 8.99 -2.65 15.41
N LEU A 208 9.70 -3.57 14.75
CA LEU A 208 11.14 -3.44 14.53
C LEU A 208 11.48 -2.23 13.66
N GLN A 209 10.77 -2.00 12.59
CA GLN A 209 10.93 -0.83 11.73
C GLN A 209 10.69 0.47 12.51
N GLN A 210 9.66 0.52 13.34
CA GLN A 210 9.34 1.66 14.18
C GLN A 210 10.44 1.94 15.20
N HIS A 211 11.02 0.89 15.80
CA HIS A 211 12.11 1.01 16.76
C HIS A 211 13.41 1.53 16.12
N LEU A 212 13.66 1.14 14.86
CA LEU A 212 14.82 1.62 14.09
C LEU A 212 14.62 3.04 13.55
N SER A 213 13.38 3.44 13.34
CA SER A 213 13.01 4.76 12.80
C SER A 213 12.85 5.74 13.97
N PRO A 214 13.68 6.76 14.06
CA PRO A 214 13.58 7.74 15.14
C PRO A 214 12.37 8.64 14.90
N ALA A 215 11.36 8.48 15.70
CA ALA A 215 10.25 9.43 15.75
C ALA A 215 10.45 10.36 16.95
N THR A 216 10.48 11.66 16.69
CA THR A 216 10.44 12.70 17.72
C THR A 216 9.02 13.24 17.82
N PHE A 217 8.35 12.91 18.90
CA PHE A 217 7.00 13.42 19.17
C PHE A 217 7.08 14.60 20.12
N ASN A 218 6.22 15.59 19.87
CA ASN A 218 6.10 16.77 20.73
C ASN A 218 5.20 16.50 21.94
N ASP A 219 4.31 15.50 21.81
CA ASP A 219 3.32 15.14 22.82
C ASP A 219 3.51 13.66 23.22
N PRO A 220 3.56 13.35 24.54
CA PRO A 220 3.62 11.98 25.04
C PRO A 220 2.45 11.11 24.59
N THR A 221 1.28 11.70 24.33
CA THR A 221 0.10 10.98 23.82
C THR A 221 0.33 10.48 22.40
N GLN A 222 0.90 11.33 21.53
CA GLN A 222 1.25 10.94 20.16
C GLN A 222 2.29 9.80 20.16
N GLU A 223 3.28 9.85 21.05
CA GLU A 223 4.25 8.79 21.19
C GLU A 223 3.62 7.45 21.58
N LYS A 224 2.68 7.46 22.54
CA LYS A 224 1.94 6.25 22.94
C LYS A 224 1.10 5.68 21.80
N ILE A 225 0.34 6.53 21.11
CA ILE A 225 -0.48 6.12 19.96
C ILE A 225 0.42 5.48 18.90
N PHE A 226 1.54 6.13 18.57
CA PHE A 226 2.46 5.61 17.58
C PHE A 226 3.03 4.23 17.97
N LYS A 227 3.42 4.04 19.22
CA LYS A 227 3.92 2.76 19.72
C LYS A 227 2.89 1.62 19.67
N LEU A 228 1.60 1.94 19.75
CA LEU A 228 0.51 0.97 19.67
C LEU A 228 0.10 0.61 18.24
N LEU A 229 0.48 1.43 17.24
CA LEU A 229 0.10 1.21 15.85
C LEU A 229 0.42 -0.21 15.31
N PRO A 230 1.60 -0.81 15.56
CA PRO A 230 1.88 -2.16 15.09
C PRO A 230 0.89 -3.21 15.63
N VAL A 231 0.52 -3.10 16.90
CA VAL A 231 -0.44 -3.99 17.54
C VAL A 231 -1.84 -3.78 16.94
N PHE A 232 -2.24 -2.53 16.81
CA PHE A 232 -3.53 -2.17 16.19
C PHE A 232 -3.62 -2.72 14.76
N PHE A 233 -2.62 -2.49 13.92
CA PHE A 233 -2.62 -2.98 12.54
C PHE A 233 -2.57 -4.50 12.47
N THR A 234 -1.86 -5.17 13.36
CA THR A 234 -1.83 -6.64 13.41
C THR A 234 -3.23 -7.19 13.66
N ILE A 235 -3.95 -6.66 14.65
CA ILE A 235 -5.31 -7.11 14.98
C ILE A 235 -6.29 -6.74 13.85
N PHE A 236 -6.20 -5.52 13.33
CA PHE A 236 -7.10 -5.03 12.28
C PHE A 236 -6.95 -5.82 10.97
N LEU A 237 -5.72 -6.15 10.59
CA LEU A 237 -5.42 -6.79 9.32
C LEU A 237 -5.41 -8.34 9.38
N ILE A 238 -5.71 -8.93 10.54
CA ILE A 238 -5.67 -10.39 10.74
C ILE A 238 -6.62 -11.14 9.79
N THR A 239 -7.72 -10.50 9.39
CA THR A 239 -8.74 -11.07 8.50
C THR A 239 -8.53 -10.73 7.02
N PHE A 240 -7.46 -10.00 6.71
CA PHE A 240 -7.18 -9.60 5.33
C PHE A 240 -6.52 -10.72 4.54
N PRO A 241 -6.61 -10.70 3.19
CA PRO A 241 -5.98 -11.67 2.31
C PRO A 241 -4.48 -11.85 2.58
N ALA A 242 -4.02 -13.10 2.61
CA ALA A 242 -2.62 -13.44 2.88
C ALA A 242 -1.65 -12.76 1.91
N GLY A 243 -2.03 -12.59 0.64
CA GLY A 243 -1.22 -11.88 -0.36
C GLY A 243 -0.95 -10.42 0.01
N LEU A 244 -1.95 -9.71 0.59
CA LEU A 244 -1.76 -8.34 1.06
C LEU A 244 -0.85 -8.27 2.28
N ILE A 245 -1.02 -9.19 3.22
CA ILE A 245 -0.17 -9.27 4.42
C ILE A 245 1.27 -9.65 4.03
N LEU A 246 1.44 -10.55 3.06
CA LEU A 246 2.74 -10.89 2.49
C LEU A 246 3.43 -9.65 1.90
N TYR A 247 2.72 -8.90 1.03
CA TYR A 247 3.23 -7.64 0.50
C TYR A 247 3.70 -6.71 1.62
N TRP A 248 2.87 -6.50 2.65
CA TRP A 248 3.21 -5.58 3.74
C TRP A 248 4.42 -6.05 4.55
N THR A 249 4.46 -7.34 4.87
CA THR A 249 5.59 -7.95 5.61
C THR A 249 6.91 -7.77 4.85
N VAL A 250 6.92 -8.11 3.55
CA VAL A 250 8.09 -7.95 2.68
C VAL A 250 8.50 -6.49 2.54
N ASN A 251 7.52 -5.60 2.39
CA ASN A 251 7.73 -4.16 2.35
C ASN A 251 8.39 -3.62 3.63
N ASN A 252 7.98 -4.11 4.80
CA ASN A 252 8.61 -3.76 6.08
C ASN A 252 10.06 -4.28 6.16
N ILE A 253 10.29 -5.53 5.75
CA ILE A 253 11.64 -6.12 5.74
C ILE A 253 12.60 -5.28 4.88
N PHE A 254 12.20 -4.91 3.66
CA PHE A 254 13.01 -4.04 2.81
C PHE A 254 13.22 -2.66 3.42
N SER A 255 12.22 -2.10 4.09
CA SER A 255 12.36 -0.83 4.82
C SER A 255 13.39 -0.94 5.95
N ILE A 256 13.37 -2.03 6.70
CA ILE A 256 14.32 -2.30 7.79
C ILE A 256 15.75 -2.38 7.23
N ILE A 257 15.94 -3.16 6.16
CA ILE A 257 17.26 -3.29 5.50
C ILE A 257 17.74 -1.93 5.03
N GLN A 258 16.90 -1.17 4.34
CA GLN A 258 17.21 0.17 3.86
C GLN A 258 17.58 1.11 5.00
N GLN A 259 16.81 1.10 6.10
CA GLN A 259 17.07 1.93 7.28
C GLN A 259 18.40 1.58 7.96
N VAL A 260 18.72 0.29 8.11
CA VAL A 260 19.99 -0.15 8.69
C VAL A 260 21.18 0.30 7.85
N ILE A 261 21.09 0.18 6.51
CA ILE A 261 22.14 0.64 5.60
C ILE A 261 22.34 2.15 5.73
N ILE A 262 21.26 2.93 5.71
CA ILE A 262 21.31 4.39 5.82
C ILE A 262 21.91 4.81 7.17
N ASN A 263 21.49 4.17 8.26
CA ASN A 263 22.02 4.46 9.59
C ASN A 263 23.53 4.23 9.65
N LYS A 264 24.05 3.12 9.08
CA LYS A 264 25.50 2.84 9.02
C LYS A 264 26.25 3.87 8.19
N VAL A 265 25.75 4.21 6.99
CA VAL A 265 26.37 5.22 6.12
C VAL A 265 26.43 6.59 6.80
N MET A 266 25.39 6.97 7.51
CA MET A 266 25.36 8.25 8.24
C MET A 266 26.29 8.27 9.45
N GLN A 267 26.46 7.13 10.17
CA GLN A 267 27.43 7.01 11.25
C GLN A 267 28.86 7.14 10.76
N ASN A 268 29.23 6.45 9.69
CA ASN A 268 30.57 6.52 9.12
C ASN A 268 30.93 7.96 8.68
N LYS A 269 30.01 8.66 8.02
CA LYS A 269 30.20 10.07 7.67
C LYS A 269 30.37 11.03 8.84
N LYS A 270 29.96 10.65 10.07
CA LYS A 270 30.18 11.43 11.27
C LYS A 270 31.54 11.16 11.91
N LEU A 271 32.08 9.96 11.73
CA LEU A 271 33.38 9.58 12.24
C LEU A 271 34.54 10.14 11.39
N GLU A 272 34.26 10.46 10.13
CA GLU A 272 35.21 11.05 9.18
C GLU A 272 35.28 12.60 9.26
N LYS A 273 34.45 13.24 10.08
CA LYS A 273 34.44 14.69 10.36
C LYS A 273 34.95 14.99 11.74
#